data_7b74518457a7a46fbbbf28a191489df3
#
_entry.id   7b74518457a7a46fbbbf28a191489df3
#
_cell.length_a   1.000
_cell.length_b   1.000
_cell.length_c   1.000
_cell.angle_alpha   90.00
_cell.angle_beta   90.00
_cell.angle_gamma   90.00
#
_symmetry.space_group_name_H-M   'P 1'
#
loop_
_entity.id
_entity.type
_entity.pdbx_description
1 polymer ?
#
loop_
_entity_poly.entity_id
_entity_poly.type
_entity_poly.pdbx_seq_one_letter_code
_entity_poly.pdbx_strand_id
1 'polypeptide(L)'
;MGASAGGHLASMLSTHYSDSASRPDFQVLLYPVVTMDRSYTHKGSRDNLLGKNASEEQEKRFSNELQVTPSTPQAFIVLSSDDRTVPPANSVNYYSSLIANGVPATMHIYPVGGHGWGFRDSFKYKR
;
A
#
# COMPACT_ATOMS: atom_id res chain seq x y z
N MET A 1 -1.63 -11.04 -1.46
CA MET A 1 -2.01 -10.03 -2.48
C MET A 1 -3.18 -9.22 -1.96
N GLY A 2 -3.18 -7.91 -2.24
CA GLY A 2 -4.27 -7.02 -1.84
C GLY A 2 -4.44 -5.84 -2.79
N ALA A 3 -5.70 -5.39 -2.95
CA ALA A 3 -6.06 -4.25 -3.78
C ALA A 3 -6.75 -3.18 -2.92
N SER A 4 -6.47 -1.90 -3.15
CA SER A 4 -7.11 -0.77 -2.46
C SER A 4 -6.97 -0.90 -0.93
N ALA A 5 -8.05 -0.88 -0.16
CA ALA A 5 -8.04 -1.15 1.28
C ALA A 5 -7.48 -2.55 1.62
N GLY A 6 -7.69 -3.57 0.77
CA GLY A 6 -7.05 -4.88 0.91
C GLY A 6 -5.53 -4.82 0.71
N GLY A 7 -5.02 -3.84 -0.01
CA GLY A 7 -3.59 -3.53 -0.11
C GLY A 7 -3.02 -3.07 1.23
N HIS A 8 -3.79 -2.29 2.01
CA HIS A 8 -3.41 -1.93 3.37
C HIS A 8 -3.25 -3.16 4.26
N LEU A 9 -4.24 -4.07 4.26
CA LEU A 9 -4.16 -5.31 5.03
C LEU A 9 -2.95 -6.17 4.60
N ALA A 10 -2.69 -6.31 3.30
CA ALA A 10 -1.56 -7.08 2.81
C ALA A 10 -0.20 -6.48 3.22
N SER A 11 -0.06 -5.14 3.17
CA SER A 11 1.15 -4.46 3.63
C SER A 11 1.27 -4.46 5.16
N MET A 12 0.15 -4.43 5.91
CA MET A 12 0.14 -4.62 7.36
C MET A 12 0.72 -5.99 7.74
N LEU A 13 0.27 -7.07 7.11
CA LEU A 13 0.82 -8.40 7.34
C LEU A 13 2.32 -8.49 7.02
N SER A 14 2.78 -7.69 6.06
CA SER A 14 4.19 -7.64 5.64
C SER A 14 5.09 -6.82 6.54
N THR A 15 4.53 -5.91 7.34
CA THR A 15 5.28 -5.01 8.22
C THR A 15 5.07 -5.28 9.72
N HIS A 16 4.02 -6.02 10.09
CA HIS A 16 3.61 -6.25 11.48
C HIS A 16 3.53 -7.75 11.84
N TYR A 17 4.16 -8.64 11.09
CA TYR A 17 4.21 -10.05 11.46
C TYR A 17 4.96 -10.23 12.81
N SER A 18 4.55 -11.24 13.58
CA SER A 18 5.08 -11.48 14.93
C SER A 18 6.29 -12.43 14.97
N ASP A 19 6.40 -13.29 13.96
CA ASP A 19 7.42 -14.33 13.88
C ASP A 19 7.67 -14.76 12.43
N SER A 20 8.67 -15.60 12.21
CA SER A 20 9.04 -16.08 10.87
C SER A 20 7.96 -16.95 10.23
N ALA A 21 7.12 -17.63 11.02
CA ALA A 21 6.06 -18.49 10.48
C ALA A 21 4.87 -17.67 9.95
N SER A 22 4.63 -16.50 10.53
CA SER A 22 3.58 -15.57 10.09
C SER A 22 4.04 -14.56 9.04
N ARG A 23 5.35 -14.47 8.76
CA ARG A 23 5.92 -13.57 7.76
C ARG A 23 5.58 -14.06 6.35
N PRO A 24 4.95 -13.23 5.51
CA PRO A 24 4.77 -13.56 4.10
C PRO A 24 6.11 -13.65 3.35
N ASP A 25 6.22 -14.46 2.30
CA ASP A 25 7.41 -14.52 1.44
C ASP A 25 7.51 -13.32 0.51
N PHE A 26 6.37 -12.81 0.05
CA PHE A 26 6.28 -11.63 -0.82
C PHE A 26 4.90 -10.97 -0.70
N GLN A 27 4.81 -9.75 -1.20
CA GLN A 27 3.56 -9.00 -1.27
C GLN A 27 3.28 -8.50 -2.68
N VAL A 28 2.01 -8.58 -3.11
CA VAL A 28 1.51 -8.04 -4.38
C VAL A 28 0.41 -7.03 -4.07
N LEU A 29 0.63 -5.79 -4.44
CA LEU A 29 -0.22 -4.65 -4.06
C LEU A 29 -0.75 -3.94 -5.30
N LEU A 30 -2.07 -3.88 -5.45
CA LEU A 30 -2.74 -3.20 -6.54
C LEU A 30 -3.34 -1.90 -6.01
N TYR A 31 -2.87 -0.75 -6.51
CA TYR A 31 -3.32 0.60 -6.10
C TYR A 31 -3.63 0.66 -4.59
N PRO A 32 -2.66 0.26 -3.72
CA PRO A 32 -2.93 0.03 -2.31
C PRO A 32 -3.17 1.32 -1.54
N VAL A 33 -4.07 1.28 -0.56
CA VAL A 33 -3.98 2.16 0.60
C VAL A 33 -2.78 1.69 1.43
N VAL A 34 -1.94 2.60 1.89
CA VAL A 34 -0.74 2.28 2.70
C VAL A 34 -0.65 3.19 3.91
N THR A 35 -0.79 4.50 3.69
CA THR A 35 -0.67 5.51 4.75
C THR A 35 -1.98 5.78 5.46
N MET A 36 -1.87 6.19 6.73
CA MET A 36 -2.96 6.79 7.49
C MET A 36 -2.76 8.30 7.70
N ASP A 37 -1.71 8.88 7.10
CA ASP A 37 -1.49 10.33 7.12
C ASP A 37 -2.62 11.06 6.40
N ARG A 38 -3.26 12.01 7.11
CA ARG A 38 -4.44 12.74 6.63
C ARG A 38 -4.22 13.52 5.35
N SER A 39 -2.98 13.89 5.05
CA SER A 39 -2.65 14.72 3.88
C SER A 39 -2.75 13.98 2.56
N TYR A 40 -2.58 12.64 2.55
CA TYR A 40 -2.59 11.85 1.31
C TYR A 40 -3.14 10.43 1.45
N THR A 41 -3.80 10.11 2.57
CA THR A 41 -4.51 8.82 2.74
C THR A 41 -5.80 8.76 1.93
N HIS A 42 -6.34 7.55 1.75
CA HIS A 42 -7.76 7.38 1.42
C HIS A 42 -8.59 7.55 2.70
N LYS A 43 -9.27 8.70 2.81
CA LYS A 43 -9.98 9.11 4.02
C LYS A 43 -10.96 8.06 4.54
N GLY A 44 -11.76 7.45 3.64
CA GLY A 44 -12.74 6.43 4.02
C GLY A 44 -12.10 5.20 4.66
N SER A 45 -10.98 4.70 4.11
CA SER A 45 -10.24 3.57 4.69
C SER A 45 -9.66 3.92 6.06
N ARG A 46 -9.09 5.12 6.20
CA ARG A 46 -8.56 5.59 7.47
C ARG A 46 -9.65 5.70 8.53
N ASP A 47 -10.77 6.36 8.21
CA ASP A 47 -11.85 6.57 9.16
C ASP A 47 -12.52 5.25 9.60
N ASN A 48 -12.62 4.27 8.68
CA ASN A 48 -13.13 2.93 8.98
C ASN A 48 -12.19 2.11 9.87
N LEU A 49 -10.87 2.27 9.70
CA LEU A 49 -9.88 1.51 10.46
C LEU A 49 -9.61 2.12 11.84
N LEU A 50 -9.42 3.44 11.89
CA LEU A 50 -8.92 4.14 13.07
C LEU A 50 -9.98 4.98 13.78
N GLY A 51 -11.11 5.23 13.12
CA GLY A 51 -12.08 6.23 13.57
C GLY A 51 -11.66 7.67 13.21
N LYS A 52 -12.62 8.59 13.36
CA LYS A 52 -12.41 10.01 12.99
C LYS A 52 -11.42 10.74 13.91
N ASN A 53 -11.30 10.30 15.16
CA ASN A 53 -10.52 10.94 16.22
C ASN A 53 -9.25 10.16 16.57
N ALA A 54 -8.67 9.45 15.59
CA ALA A 54 -7.44 8.70 15.79
C ALA A 54 -6.30 9.63 16.26
N SER A 55 -5.48 9.12 17.18
CA SER A 55 -4.29 9.81 17.65
C SER A 55 -3.18 9.78 16.58
N GLU A 56 -2.24 10.70 16.67
CA GLU A 56 -1.05 10.69 15.80
C GLU A 56 -0.24 9.39 15.93
N GLU A 57 -0.17 8.82 17.13
CA GLU A 57 0.48 7.54 17.37
C GLU A 57 -0.19 6.39 16.61
N GLN A 58 -1.54 6.34 16.61
CA GLN A 58 -2.30 5.36 15.82
C GLN A 58 -2.08 5.56 14.32
N GLU A 59 -2.11 6.81 13.83
CA GLU A 59 -1.84 7.12 12.42
C GLU A 59 -0.45 6.61 12.01
N LYS A 60 0.58 6.91 12.79
CA LYS A 60 1.96 6.42 12.54
C LYS A 60 2.06 4.90 12.56
N ARG A 61 1.45 4.26 13.56
CA ARG A 61 1.50 2.80 13.70
C ARG A 61 0.88 2.08 12.52
N PHE A 62 -0.21 2.61 11.96
CA PHE A 62 -0.94 2.01 10.85
C PHE A 62 -0.55 2.59 9.48
N SER A 63 0.42 3.49 9.41
CA SER A 63 1.05 3.94 8.18
C SER A 63 2.21 2.99 7.84
N ASN A 64 1.96 2.06 6.93
CA ASN A 64 2.87 0.93 6.69
C ASN A 64 4.20 1.35 6.06
N GLU A 65 4.26 2.49 5.37
CA GLU A 65 5.50 3.09 4.87
C GLU A 65 6.47 3.47 6.00
N LEU A 66 5.96 3.72 7.19
CA LEU A 66 6.75 4.04 8.38
C LEU A 66 7.18 2.79 9.18
N GLN A 67 6.67 1.62 8.81
CA GLN A 67 6.88 0.36 9.52
C GLN A 67 7.80 -0.61 8.76
N VAL A 68 8.34 -0.19 7.63
CA VAL A 68 9.26 -1.00 6.82
C VAL A 68 10.57 -1.22 7.56
N THR A 69 11.04 -2.45 7.56
CA THR A 69 12.34 -2.87 8.09
C THR A 69 13.11 -3.66 7.05
N PRO A 70 14.41 -3.92 7.22
CA PRO A 70 15.17 -4.80 6.32
C PRO A 70 14.61 -6.22 6.19
N SER A 71 13.77 -6.65 7.15
CA SER A 71 13.12 -7.96 7.13
C SER A 71 11.74 -7.94 6.47
N THR A 72 11.24 -6.79 6.03
CA THR A 72 9.98 -6.68 5.29
C THR A 72 10.08 -7.49 3.99
N PRO A 73 9.05 -8.29 3.60
CA PRO A 73 9.09 -9.07 2.37
C PRO A 73 9.17 -8.21 1.11
N GLN A 74 9.80 -8.75 0.08
CA GLN A 74 9.84 -8.13 -1.24
C GLN A 74 8.45 -7.81 -1.78
N ALA A 75 8.34 -6.75 -2.58
CA ALA A 75 7.06 -6.22 -3.03
C ALA A 75 6.96 -6.08 -4.56
N PHE A 76 5.77 -6.38 -5.09
CA PHE A 76 5.34 -5.96 -6.41
C PHE A 76 4.16 -5.01 -6.27
N ILE A 77 4.30 -3.79 -6.78
CA ILE A 77 3.32 -2.71 -6.62
C ILE A 77 2.88 -2.24 -8.01
N VAL A 78 1.57 -2.08 -8.20
CA VAL A 78 1.05 -1.57 -9.46
C VAL A 78 -0.10 -0.60 -9.22
N LEU A 79 -0.09 0.53 -9.94
CA LEU A 79 -1.06 1.61 -9.78
C LEU A 79 -1.20 2.43 -11.06
N SER A 80 -2.09 3.42 -11.05
CA SER A 80 -2.24 4.42 -12.11
C SER A 80 -1.93 5.82 -11.59
N SER A 81 -1.28 6.65 -12.41
CA SER A 81 -0.92 8.02 -12.05
C SER A 81 -2.14 8.92 -11.83
N ASP A 82 -3.24 8.62 -12.50
CA ASP A 82 -4.50 9.36 -12.46
C ASP A 82 -5.49 8.86 -11.40
N ASP A 83 -5.03 8.01 -10.46
CA ASP A 83 -5.86 7.55 -9.34
C ASP A 83 -6.21 8.71 -8.41
N ARG A 84 -7.52 9.06 -8.37
CA ARG A 84 -8.06 10.13 -7.53
C ARG A 84 -8.74 9.61 -6.25
N THR A 85 -8.84 8.30 -6.10
CA THR A 85 -9.43 7.65 -4.92
C THR A 85 -8.36 7.36 -3.87
N VAL A 86 -7.29 6.69 -4.29
CA VAL A 86 -6.11 6.44 -3.47
C VAL A 86 -4.93 7.18 -4.10
N PRO A 87 -4.47 8.29 -3.53
CA PRO A 87 -3.38 9.07 -4.11
C PRO A 87 -2.15 8.20 -4.39
N PRO A 88 -1.53 8.32 -5.59
CA PRO A 88 -0.33 7.55 -5.96
C PRO A 88 0.81 7.63 -4.95
N ALA A 89 0.88 8.71 -4.17
CA ALA A 89 1.85 8.90 -3.10
C ALA A 89 1.85 7.74 -2.06
N ASN A 90 0.71 7.07 -1.84
CA ASN A 90 0.67 5.86 -1.00
C ASN A 90 1.68 4.81 -1.48
N SER A 91 1.63 4.47 -2.75
CA SER A 91 2.51 3.47 -3.36
C SER A 91 3.94 3.97 -3.49
N VAL A 92 4.14 5.23 -3.91
CA VAL A 92 5.46 5.81 -4.15
C VAL A 92 6.25 5.90 -2.83
N ASN A 93 5.64 6.38 -1.76
CA ASN A 93 6.29 6.49 -0.46
C ASN A 93 6.60 5.10 0.13
N TYR A 94 5.70 4.13 -0.04
CA TYR A 94 5.95 2.76 0.40
C TYR A 94 7.12 2.12 -0.37
N TYR A 95 7.13 2.25 -1.69
CA TYR A 95 8.25 1.80 -2.53
C TYR A 95 9.57 2.44 -2.09
N SER A 96 9.59 3.75 -1.89
CA SER A 96 10.79 4.47 -1.44
C SER A 96 11.29 3.96 -0.09
N SER A 97 10.37 3.68 0.85
CA SER A 97 10.71 3.12 2.15
C SER A 97 11.28 1.70 2.04
N LEU A 98 10.71 0.85 1.17
CA LEU A 98 11.25 -0.48 0.89
C LEU A 98 12.69 -0.40 0.38
N ILE A 99 12.95 0.41 -0.64
CA ILE A 99 14.29 0.58 -1.22
C ILE A 99 15.28 1.14 -0.20
N ALA A 100 14.87 2.13 0.60
CA ALA A 100 15.72 2.71 1.65
C ALA A 100 16.13 1.70 2.74
N ASN A 101 15.30 0.66 2.95
CA ASN A 101 15.60 -0.44 3.87
C ASN A 101 16.25 -1.66 3.19
N GLY A 102 16.66 -1.56 1.93
CA GLY A 102 17.29 -2.64 1.19
C GLY A 102 16.36 -3.79 0.80
N VAL A 103 15.04 -3.57 0.84
CA VAL A 103 14.03 -4.54 0.46
C VAL A 103 13.80 -4.50 -1.04
N PRO A 104 13.96 -5.60 -1.79
CA PRO A 104 13.66 -5.63 -3.22
C PRO A 104 12.21 -5.28 -3.50
N ALA A 105 11.98 -4.34 -4.41
CA ALA A 105 10.64 -3.96 -4.82
C ALA A 105 10.60 -3.59 -6.30
N THR A 106 9.47 -3.96 -6.95
CA THR A 106 9.15 -3.55 -8.31
C THR A 106 7.87 -2.72 -8.27
N MET A 107 7.86 -1.59 -8.98
CA MET A 107 6.67 -0.75 -9.08
C MET A 107 6.39 -0.41 -10.54
N HIS A 108 5.14 -0.64 -10.96
CA HIS A 108 4.63 -0.22 -12.26
C HIS A 108 3.57 0.86 -12.09
N ILE A 109 3.76 2.00 -12.74
CA ILE A 109 2.82 3.11 -12.75
C ILE A 109 2.29 3.31 -14.16
N TYR A 110 1.01 3.05 -14.38
CA TYR A 110 0.35 3.32 -15.66
C TYR A 110 -0.08 4.79 -15.74
N PRO A 111 0.04 5.43 -16.92
CA PRO A 111 -0.34 6.83 -17.05
C PRO A 111 -1.82 7.09 -16.77
N VAL A 112 -2.69 6.14 -17.14
CA VAL A 112 -4.15 6.22 -16.98
C VAL A 112 -4.72 4.88 -16.55
N GLY A 113 -5.86 4.90 -15.87
CA GLY A 113 -6.57 3.71 -15.39
C GLY A 113 -7.47 4.03 -14.20
N GLY A 114 -7.19 5.13 -13.50
CA GLY A 114 -7.91 5.50 -12.29
C GLY A 114 -7.73 4.46 -11.19
N HIS A 115 -8.81 4.24 -10.43
CA HIS A 115 -8.82 3.31 -9.31
C HIS A 115 -9.66 2.06 -9.60
N GLY A 116 -9.27 0.92 -9.01
CA GLY A 116 -10.14 -0.26 -8.97
C GLY A 116 -10.24 -1.04 -10.27
N TRP A 117 -9.30 -0.87 -11.20
CA TRP A 117 -9.34 -1.59 -12.48
C TRP A 117 -9.09 -3.10 -12.35
N GLY A 118 -8.26 -3.54 -11.38
CA GLY A 118 -8.00 -4.96 -11.10
C GLY A 118 -7.72 -5.78 -12.36
N PHE A 119 -8.53 -6.81 -12.57
CA PHE A 119 -8.49 -7.67 -13.76
C PHE A 119 -9.61 -7.35 -14.77
N ARG A 120 -10.17 -6.14 -14.74
CA ARG A 120 -11.26 -5.75 -15.64
C ARG A 120 -10.79 -5.73 -17.08
N ASP A 121 -11.64 -6.23 -17.99
CA ASP A 121 -11.34 -6.26 -19.43
C ASP A 121 -11.21 -4.86 -20.05
N SER A 122 -11.89 -3.87 -19.44
CA SER A 122 -11.80 -2.46 -19.84
C SER A 122 -10.47 -1.78 -19.49
N PHE A 123 -9.59 -2.42 -18.71
CA PHE A 123 -8.31 -1.82 -18.38
C PHE A 123 -7.38 -1.81 -19.60
N LYS A 124 -7.01 -0.62 -20.05
CA LYS A 124 -6.27 -0.39 -21.29
C LYS A 124 -4.96 -1.19 -21.42
N TYR A 125 -4.31 -1.49 -20.31
CA TYR A 125 -3.00 -2.16 -20.26
C TYR A 125 -3.10 -3.63 -19.88
N LYS A 126 -4.30 -4.20 -19.79
CA LYS A 126 -4.50 -5.64 -19.62
C LYS A 126 -4.04 -6.35 -20.90
N ARG A 127 -3.11 -7.26 -20.76
CA ARG A 127 -2.65 -8.17 -21.82
C ARG A 127 -2.68 -9.59 -21.32
#